data_9231c08c3ee8f97b5192bff0a5f447a9
#
_entry.id   9231c08c3ee8f97b5192bff0a5f447a9
#
_cell.length_a   1.000
_cell.length_b   1.000
_cell.length_c   1.000
_cell.angle_alpha   90.00
_cell.angle_beta   90.00
_cell.angle_gamma   90.00
#
_symmetry.space_group_name_H-M   'P 1'
#
loop_
_entity.id
_entity.type
_entity.pdbx_description
1 polymer ?
#
loop_
_entity_poly.entity_id
_entity_poly.type
_entity_poly.pdbx_seq_one_letter_code
_entity_poly.pdbx_strand_id
1 'polypeptide(L)'
;TTYFQPFHVARLFQSVDLMLNGRAAWNVVTSVNDNEAKNMGLDGVIAHDNRYDMADEFMEAVLGHWDSWDDDAIILDKNNGVFAKPGSVRRIDHKGEYFQTRGPFTVPRSPQGRPVIMQAGASGRGQKFAARWGELLFTAPPHLAAATAAYNNLKSAAKANGRDPNSMKVAA
;
A
#
# COMPACT_ATOMS: atom_id res chain seq x y z
N THR A 1 -3.12 7.54 4.87
CA THR A 1 -3.14 6.42 5.84
C THR A 1 -3.58 6.85 7.24
N THR A 2 -3.33 8.09 7.62
CA THR A 2 -3.51 8.58 8.99
C THR A 2 -4.98 8.63 9.45
N TYR A 3 -5.92 8.94 8.56
CA TYR A 3 -7.31 9.25 8.92
C TYR A 3 -8.33 8.20 8.45
N PHE A 4 -7.88 7.12 7.85
CA PHE A 4 -8.74 6.10 7.28
C PHE A 4 -8.49 4.73 7.90
N GLN A 5 -9.46 3.83 7.77
CA GLN A 5 -9.30 2.44 8.16
C GLN A 5 -8.72 1.61 6.99
N PRO A 6 -7.76 0.70 7.25
CA PRO A 6 -7.13 -0.11 6.20
C PRO A 6 -8.12 -0.86 5.32
N PHE A 7 -9.16 -1.45 5.92
CA PHE A 7 -10.19 -2.19 5.18
C PHE A 7 -10.95 -1.30 4.18
N HIS A 8 -11.29 -0.05 4.55
CA HIS A 8 -11.99 0.87 3.66
C HIS A 8 -11.12 1.26 2.47
N VAL A 9 -9.84 1.56 2.73
CA VAL A 9 -8.89 1.93 1.68
C VAL A 9 -8.60 0.75 0.76
N ALA A 10 -8.41 -0.45 1.33
CA ALA A 10 -8.26 -1.67 0.54
C ALA A 10 -9.44 -1.87 -0.41
N ARG A 11 -10.69 -1.73 0.07
CA ARG A 11 -11.89 -1.87 -0.76
C ARG A 11 -11.97 -0.82 -1.86
N LEU A 12 -11.73 0.44 -1.51
CA LEU A 12 -11.80 1.54 -2.47
C LEU A 12 -10.82 1.28 -3.63
N PHE A 13 -9.56 1.09 -3.34
CA PHE A 13 -8.52 0.96 -4.37
C PHE A 13 -8.64 -0.34 -5.16
N GLN A 14 -9.00 -1.47 -4.54
CA GLN A 14 -9.23 -2.72 -5.27
C GLN A 14 -10.45 -2.61 -6.19
N SER A 15 -11.52 -1.94 -5.76
CA SER A 15 -12.69 -1.73 -6.60
C SER A 15 -12.36 -0.85 -7.81
N VAL A 16 -11.60 0.23 -7.60
CA VAL A 16 -11.11 1.08 -8.70
C VAL A 16 -10.21 0.29 -9.64
N ASP A 17 -9.34 -0.56 -9.11
CA ASP A 17 -8.42 -1.36 -9.91
C ASP A 17 -9.15 -2.38 -10.79
N LEU A 18 -10.19 -3.04 -10.25
CA LEU A 18 -11.07 -3.92 -11.02
C LEU A 18 -11.82 -3.15 -12.12
N MET A 19 -12.38 -1.98 -11.81
CA MET A 19 -13.08 -1.13 -12.79
C MET A 19 -12.15 -0.65 -13.90
N LEU A 20 -10.88 -0.45 -13.61
CA LEU A 20 -9.84 -0.03 -14.55
C LEU A 20 -9.11 -1.21 -15.21
N ASN A 21 -9.58 -2.44 -14.99
CA ASN A 21 -8.97 -3.66 -15.51
C ASN A 21 -7.47 -3.77 -15.18
N GLY A 22 -7.13 -3.59 -13.90
CA GLY A 22 -5.76 -3.75 -13.40
C GLY A 22 -4.81 -2.61 -13.77
N ARG A 23 -5.26 -1.34 -13.75
CA ARG A 23 -4.45 -0.17 -14.13
C ARG A 23 -4.48 0.94 -13.08
N ALA A 24 -4.92 0.65 -11.86
CA ALA A 24 -4.88 1.61 -10.77
C ALA A 24 -3.51 1.63 -10.09
N ALA A 25 -3.19 2.78 -9.53
CA ALA A 25 -2.09 2.97 -8.61
C ALA A 25 -2.56 3.80 -7.40
N TRP A 26 -1.94 3.58 -6.27
CA TRP A 26 -2.23 4.29 -5.04
C TRP A 26 -1.00 5.03 -4.53
N ASN A 27 -1.05 6.37 -4.54
CA ASN A 27 -0.05 7.18 -3.87
C ASN A 27 -0.32 7.19 -2.36
N VAL A 28 0.51 6.47 -1.61
CA VAL A 28 0.37 6.33 -0.17
C VAL A 28 0.90 7.58 0.52
N VAL A 29 0.00 8.29 1.21
CA VAL A 29 0.31 9.57 1.87
C VAL A 29 -0.01 9.49 3.35
N THR A 30 0.87 10.01 4.19
CA THR A 30 0.70 10.09 5.66
C THR A 30 0.10 11.41 6.12
N SER A 31 -0.20 12.33 5.18
CA SER A 31 -0.67 13.71 5.45
C SER A 31 0.36 14.58 6.20
N VAL A 32 0.20 15.89 6.15
CA VAL A 32 1.13 16.84 6.82
C VAL A 32 0.43 18.12 7.27
N ASN A 33 -0.88 18.24 7.05
CA ASN A 33 -1.60 19.51 7.18
C ASN A 33 -2.57 19.48 8.36
N ASP A 34 -2.45 20.47 9.26
CA ASP A 34 -3.36 20.63 10.41
C ASP A 34 -4.83 20.83 9.99
N ASN A 35 -5.07 21.50 8.87
CA ASN A 35 -6.46 21.69 8.38
C ASN A 35 -7.08 20.36 7.95
N GLU A 36 -6.29 19.45 7.39
CA GLU A 36 -6.75 18.10 7.08
C GLU A 36 -7.11 17.33 8.37
N ALA A 37 -6.23 17.38 9.38
CA ALA A 37 -6.48 16.77 10.68
C ALA A 37 -7.76 17.30 11.34
N LYS A 38 -7.98 18.62 11.30
CA LYS A 38 -9.17 19.28 11.84
C LYS A 38 -10.46 18.87 11.10
N ASN A 39 -10.40 18.68 9.79
CA ASN A 39 -11.53 18.14 9.01
C ASN A 39 -11.87 16.68 9.37
N MET A 40 -10.92 15.98 10.00
CA MET A 40 -11.11 14.61 10.49
C MET A 40 -11.36 14.53 12.02
N GLY A 41 -11.66 15.69 12.64
CA GLY A 41 -12.03 15.78 14.07
C GLY A 41 -10.87 15.74 15.05
N LEU A 42 -9.65 15.99 14.58
CA LEU A 42 -8.45 16.11 15.42
C LEU A 42 -8.06 17.58 15.63
N ASP A 43 -7.37 17.90 16.72
CA ASP A 43 -6.90 19.26 17.01
C ASP A 43 -5.75 19.69 16.10
N GLY A 44 -4.96 18.75 15.60
CA GLY A 44 -3.83 18.98 14.73
C GLY A 44 -3.24 17.68 14.18
N VAL A 45 -2.21 17.79 13.34
CA VAL A 45 -1.55 16.64 12.73
C VAL A 45 -0.76 15.85 13.76
N ILE A 46 -0.84 14.53 13.69
CA ILE A 46 -0.05 13.61 14.52
C ILE A 46 1.45 13.78 14.21
N ALA A 47 2.33 13.57 15.18
CA ALA A 47 3.78 13.65 15.03
C ALA A 47 4.28 12.85 13.83
N HIS A 48 5.26 13.39 13.10
CA HIS A 48 5.75 12.87 11.82
C HIS A 48 6.07 11.37 11.87
N ASP A 49 6.89 10.93 12.81
CA ASP A 49 7.34 9.53 12.85
C ASP A 49 6.21 8.59 13.27
N ASN A 50 5.34 9.01 14.19
CA ASN A 50 4.16 8.23 14.57
C ASN A 50 3.21 7.99 13.38
N ARG A 51 3.07 8.99 12.48
CA ARG A 51 2.27 8.79 11.26
C ARG A 51 2.84 7.71 10.35
N TYR A 52 4.17 7.62 10.27
CA TYR A 52 4.82 6.57 9.49
C TYR A 52 4.78 5.20 10.18
N ASP A 53 4.81 5.14 11.50
CA ASP A 53 4.63 3.89 12.23
C ASP A 53 3.21 3.34 12.05
N MET A 54 2.21 4.21 12.17
CA MET A 54 0.82 3.87 11.79
C MET A 54 0.72 3.45 10.32
N ALA A 55 1.41 4.13 9.40
CA ALA A 55 1.37 3.82 7.98
C ALA A 55 2.03 2.47 7.66
N ASP A 56 3.09 2.09 8.34
CA ASP A 56 3.70 0.76 8.17
C ASP A 56 2.69 -0.36 8.53
N GLU A 57 2.03 -0.25 9.68
CA GLU A 57 1.01 -1.22 10.07
C GLU A 57 -0.23 -1.15 9.17
N PHE A 58 -0.61 0.05 8.74
CA PHE A 58 -1.69 0.24 7.76
C PHE A 58 -1.42 -0.54 6.47
N MET A 59 -0.20 -0.47 5.95
CA MET A 59 0.20 -1.20 4.75
C MET A 59 0.18 -2.72 4.96
N GLU A 60 0.62 -3.20 6.10
CA GLU A 60 0.53 -4.63 6.44
C GLU A 60 -0.92 -5.11 6.41
N ALA A 61 -1.84 -4.35 7.00
CA ALA A 61 -3.26 -4.69 7.00
C ALA A 61 -3.88 -4.63 5.59
N VAL A 62 -3.57 -3.59 4.80
CA VAL A 62 -4.08 -3.43 3.43
C VAL A 62 -3.58 -4.55 2.52
N LEU A 63 -2.28 -4.80 2.52
CA LEU A 63 -1.70 -5.88 1.72
C LEU A 63 -2.21 -7.24 2.16
N GLY A 64 -2.36 -7.48 3.47
CA GLY A 64 -2.98 -8.68 4.01
C GLY A 64 -4.38 -8.90 3.45
N HIS A 65 -5.20 -7.86 3.30
CA HIS A 65 -6.51 -7.96 2.66
C HIS A 65 -6.38 -8.37 1.20
N TRP A 66 -5.56 -7.69 0.40
CA TRP A 66 -5.38 -8.01 -1.02
C TRP A 66 -4.81 -9.41 -1.25
N ASP A 67 -3.89 -9.86 -0.39
CA ASP A 67 -3.26 -11.18 -0.47
C ASP A 67 -4.07 -12.29 0.21
N SER A 68 -5.27 -11.98 0.75
CA SER A 68 -6.18 -12.98 1.33
C SER A 68 -6.86 -13.88 0.31
N TRP A 69 -6.78 -13.55 -0.97
CA TRP A 69 -7.24 -14.34 -2.11
C TRP A 69 -6.06 -14.79 -2.97
N ASP A 70 -6.03 -16.06 -3.38
CA ASP A 70 -5.08 -16.53 -4.39
C ASP A 70 -5.43 -15.97 -5.78
N ASP A 71 -4.46 -15.89 -6.68
CA ASP A 71 -4.68 -15.36 -8.03
C ASP A 71 -5.70 -16.19 -8.82
N ASP A 72 -5.73 -17.51 -8.59
CA ASP A 72 -6.63 -18.50 -9.22
C ASP A 72 -7.82 -18.88 -8.33
N ALA A 73 -8.14 -18.05 -7.33
CA ALA A 73 -9.20 -18.39 -6.36
C ALA A 73 -10.60 -18.53 -6.98
N ILE A 74 -10.93 -17.73 -7.99
CA ILE A 74 -12.26 -17.70 -8.59
C ILE A 74 -12.43 -18.82 -9.61
N ILE A 75 -13.38 -19.75 -9.38
CA ILE A 75 -13.70 -20.88 -10.28
C ILE A 75 -14.99 -20.61 -11.05
N LEU A 76 -16.02 -20.09 -10.41
CA LEU A 76 -17.36 -19.85 -10.96
C LEU A 76 -18.01 -21.11 -11.57
N ASP A 77 -17.81 -22.26 -10.97
CA ASP A 77 -18.44 -23.52 -11.41
C ASP A 77 -19.91 -23.55 -10.98
N LYS A 78 -20.78 -23.19 -11.91
CA LYS A 78 -22.24 -23.17 -11.69
C LYS A 78 -22.84 -24.56 -11.56
N ASN A 79 -22.23 -25.58 -12.17
CA ASN A 79 -22.78 -26.94 -12.17
C ASN A 79 -22.64 -27.58 -10.79
N ASN A 80 -21.52 -27.31 -10.12
CA ASN A 80 -21.23 -27.84 -8.79
C ASN A 80 -21.48 -26.83 -7.67
N GLY A 81 -21.93 -25.59 -7.98
CA GLY A 81 -22.19 -24.54 -7.01
C GLY A 81 -20.91 -24.01 -6.35
N VAL A 82 -19.77 -24.07 -7.01
CA VAL A 82 -18.48 -23.65 -6.46
C VAL A 82 -18.10 -22.27 -7.00
N PHE A 83 -18.07 -21.28 -6.12
CA PHE A 83 -17.65 -19.91 -6.46
C PHE A 83 -16.14 -19.76 -6.46
N ALA A 84 -15.48 -20.22 -5.41
CA ALA A 84 -14.04 -20.12 -5.24
C ALA A 84 -13.43 -21.47 -4.86
N LYS A 85 -12.17 -21.65 -5.21
CA LYS A 85 -11.37 -22.84 -4.88
C LYS A 85 -11.27 -23.00 -3.35
N PRO A 86 -11.54 -24.19 -2.82
CA PRO A 86 -11.40 -24.43 -1.38
C PRO A 86 -9.99 -24.10 -0.87
N GLY A 87 -9.91 -23.33 0.20
CA GLY A 87 -8.64 -22.93 0.83
C GLY A 87 -7.91 -21.74 0.17
N SER A 88 -8.39 -21.23 -0.97
CA SER A 88 -7.77 -20.10 -1.67
C SER A 88 -8.18 -18.72 -1.17
N VAL A 89 -9.09 -18.68 -0.21
CA VAL A 89 -9.54 -17.43 0.46
C VAL A 89 -9.33 -17.59 1.95
N ARG A 90 -8.50 -16.71 2.53
CA ARG A 90 -8.01 -16.87 3.91
C ARG A 90 -8.28 -15.65 4.77
N ARG A 91 -8.59 -15.89 6.03
CA ARG A 91 -8.60 -14.83 7.05
C ARG A 91 -7.17 -14.32 7.27
N ILE A 92 -7.04 -13.03 7.56
CA ILE A 92 -5.75 -12.42 7.90
C ILE A 92 -5.55 -12.28 9.41
N ASP A 93 -6.65 -12.11 10.18
CA ASP A 93 -6.67 -11.96 11.63
C ASP A 93 -5.58 -11.00 12.16
N HIS A 94 -5.37 -9.89 11.44
CA HIS A 94 -4.39 -8.87 11.81
C HIS A 94 -4.77 -8.24 13.14
N LYS A 95 -3.80 -8.16 14.04
CA LYS A 95 -3.93 -7.48 15.32
C LYS A 95 -2.61 -6.79 15.65
N GLY A 96 -2.56 -5.49 15.41
CA GLY A 96 -1.41 -4.65 15.66
C GLY A 96 -1.64 -3.62 16.75
N GLU A 97 -0.78 -2.64 16.82
CA GLU A 97 -0.84 -1.52 17.78
C GLU A 97 -1.94 -0.52 17.41
N TYR A 98 -2.09 -0.22 16.12
CA TYR A 98 -2.98 0.81 15.59
C TYR A 98 -4.24 0.25 14.96
N PHE A 99 -4.18 -0.95 14.40
CA PHE A 99 -5.28 -1.51 13.62
C PHE A 99 -5.57 -2.96 13.98
N GLN A 100 -6.84 -3.32 13.85
CA GLN A 100 -7.26 -4.69 13.95
C GLN A 100 -8.28 -4.99 12.85
N THR A 101 -8.05 -6.07 12.09
CA THR A 101 -8.96 -6.48 11.03
C THR A 101 -8.92 -7.99 10.81
N ARG A 102 -10.09 -8.57 10.52
CA ARG A 102 -10.26 -10.02 10.48
C ARG A 102 -9.99 -10.62 9.09
N GLY A 103 -10.48 -9.97 8.02
CA GLY A 103 -10.55 -10.66 6.73
C GLY A 103 -11.53 -11.85 6.73
N PRO A 104 -11.60 -12.64 5.65
CA PRO A 104 -10.92 -12.38 4.38
C PRO A 104 -11.42 -11.10 3.72
N PHE A 105 -10.76 -10.68 2.67
CA PHE A 105 -11.18 -9.54 1.89
C PHE A 105 -12.47 -9.86 1.11
N THR A 106 -13.30 -8.85 0.89
CA THR A 106 -14.63 -9.01 0.27
C THR A 106 -14.65 -8.85 -1.24
N VAL A 107 -13.50 -8.56 -1.83
CA VAL A 107 -13.32 -8.31 -3.26
C VAL A 107 -12.16 -9.17 -3.75
N PRO A 108 -12.30 -9.90 -4.87
CA PRO A 108 -11.22 -10.73 -5.41
C PRO A 108 -10.07 -9.87 -5.96
N ARG A 109 -8.97 -10.52 -6.30
CA ARG A 109 -7.82 -9.86 -6.92
C ARG A 109 -8.17 -9.31 -8.30
N SER A 110 -7.56 -8.18 -8.64
CA SER A 110 -7.62 -7.59 -9.98
C SER A 110 -6.69 -8.33 -10.95
N PRO A 111 -6.74 -8.04 -12.27
CA PRO A 111 -5.80 -8.62 -13.23
C PRO A 111 -4.32 -8.37 -12.94
N GLN A 112 -3.97 -7.26 -12.28
CA GLN A 112 -2.59 -7.01 -11.81
C GLN A 112 -2.35 -7.47 -10.36
N GLY A 113 -3.33 -8.13 -9.75
CA GLY A 113 -3.32 -8.60 -8.37
C GLY A 113 -3.77 -7.52 -7.38
N ARG A 114 -3.15 -6.36 -7.39
CA ARG A 114 -3.45 -5.22 -6.53
C ARG A 114 -2.96 -3.91 -7.16
N PRO A 115 -3.47 -2.75 -6.72
CA PRO A 115 -2.98 -1.45 -7.17
C PRO A 115 -1.48 -1.27 -6.96
N VAL A 116 -0.80 -0.64 -7.91
CA VAL A 116 0.61 -0.28 -7.78
C VAL A 116 0.81 0.70 -6.63
N ILE A 117 1.76 0.43 -5.76
CA ILE A 117 2.06 1.30 -4.62
C ILE A 117 3.02 2.41 -5.05
N MET A 118 2.51 3.64 -5.01
CA MET A 118 3.29 4.85 -5.26
C MET A 118 3.63 5.57 -3.95
N GLN A 119 4.74 6.29 -3.93
CA GLN A 119 5.15 7.08 -2.78
C GLN A 119 6.05 8.25 -3.19
N ALA A 120 5.92 9.38 -2.49
CA ALA A 120 6.66 10.62 -2.77
C ALA A 120 7.38 11.20 -1.53
N GLY A 121 7.63 10.41 -0.49
CA GLY A 121 8.26 10.88 0.75
C GLY A 121 9.74 11.21 0.58
N ALA A 122 10.11 12.47 0.85
CA ALA A 122 11.50 12.94 0.75
C ALA A 122 12.26 12.88 2.09
N SER A 123 11.56 12.80 3.24
CA SER A 123 12.19 12.70 4.56
C SER A 123 12.93 11.38 4.75
N GLY A 124 13.88 11.31 5.68
CA GLY A 124 14.59 10.08 5.98
C GLY A 124 13.66 8.92 6.36
N ARG A 125 12.59 9.19 7.13
CA ARG A 125 11.57 8.20 7.48
C ARG A 125 10.70 7.84 6.26
N GLY A 126 10.33 8.84 5.43
CA GLY A 126 9.61 8.63 4.19
C GLY A 126 10.37 7.78 3.17
N GLN A 127 11.68 7.98 3.05
CA GLN A 127 12.53 7.15 2.18
C GLN A 127 12.61 5.70 2.67
N LYS A 128 12.67 5.45 3.99
CA LYS A 128 12.61 4.10 4.56
C LYS A 128 11.28 3.42 4.25
N PHE A 129 10.18 4.15 4.42
CA PHE A 129 8.85 3.68 4.08
C PHE A 129 8.72 3.37 2.58
N ALA A 130 9.19 4.26 1.72
CA ALA A 130 9.22 4.06 0.27
C ALA A 130 10.05 2.83 -0.14
N ALA A 131 11.21 2.64 0.47
CA ALA A 131 12.06 1.48 0.22
C ALA A 131 11.42 0.15 0.64
N ARG A 132 10.58 0.17 1.68
CA ARG A 132 9.84 -1.00 2.15
C ARG A 132 8.65 -1.34 1.25
N TRP A 133 7.84 -0.34 0.88
CA TRP A 133 6.52 -0.55 0.28
C TRP A 133 6.39 -0.10 -1.17
N GLY A 134 7.11 0.96 -1.58
CA GLY A 134 6.92 1.62 -2.87
C GLY A 134 7.36 0.77 -4.07
N GLU A 135 6.56 0.80 -5.13
CA GLU A 135 6.86 0.19 -6.43
C GLU A 135 7.18 1.27 -7.46
N LEU A 136 6.54 2.44 -7.36
CA LEU A 136 6.85 3.65 -8.14
C LEU A 136 7.09 4.82 -7.19
N LEU A 137 8.28 5.38 -7.21
CA LEU A 137 8.65 6.50 -6.36
C LEU A 137 8.80 7.76 -7.17
N PHE A 138 8.11 8.80 -6.74
CA PHE A 138 8.27 10.14 -7.32
C PHE A 138 9.27 10.93 -6.48
N THR A 139 10.24 11.56 -7.15
CA THR A 139 11.23 12.45 -6.56
C THR A 139 11.35 13.72 -7.37
N ALA A 140 11.67 14.86 -6.75
CA ALA A 140 11.87 16.13 -7.42
C ALA A 140 13.24 16.73 -7.03
N PRO A 141 14.34 16.12 -7.44
CA PRO A 141 15.68 16.60 -7.12
C PRO A 141 15.99 17.87 -7.92
N PRO A 142 16.75 18.82 -7.35
CA PRO A 142 17.02 20.12 -8.00
C PRO A 142 18.01 20.03 -9.18
N HIS A 143 18.80 18.96 -9.28
CA HIS A 143 19.79 18.77 -10.33
C HIS A 143 20.21 17.29 -10.47
N LEU A 144 20.85 16.95 -11.59
CA LEU A 144 21.21 15.58 -11.96
C LEU A 144 22.03 14.83 -10.87
N ALA A 145 23.01 15.50 -10.25
CA ALA A 145 23.82 14.85 -9.22
C ALA A 145 22.97 14.44 -8.00
N ALA A 146 22.04 15.31 -7.58
CA ALA A 146 21.10 15.00 -6.51
C ALA A 146 20.12 13.87 -6.92
N ALA A 147 19.68 13.85 -8.18
CA ALA A 147 18.83 12.79 -8.74
C ALA A 147 19.54 11.44 -8.70
N THR A 148 20.78 11.39 -9.14
CA THR A 148 21.60 10.17 -9.13
C THR A 148 21.83 9.67 -7.71
N ALA A 149 22.14 10.56 -6.76
CA ALA A 149 22.32 10.20 -5.37
C ALA A 149 21.01 9.65 -4.74
N ALA A 150 19.89 10.33 -4.96
CA ALA A 150 18.59 9.88 -4.48
C ALA A 150 18.20 8.50 -5.05
N TYR A 151 18.40 8.30 -6.35
CA TYR A 151 18.16 7.02 -7.03
C TYR A 151 18.97 5.89 -6.39
N ASN A 152 20.28 6.09 -6.24
CA ASN A 152 21.19 5.08 -5.68
C ASN A 152 20.85 4.76 -4.21
N ASN A 153 20.50 5.78 -3.42
CA ASN A 153 20.10 5.60 -2.04
C ASN A 153 18.81 4.76 -1.92
N LEU A 154 17.80 5.05 -2.75
CA LEU A 154 16.54 4.30 -2.77
C LEU A 154 16.74 2.85 -3.19
N LYS A 155 17.55 2.61 -4.23
CA LYS A 155 17.89 1.25 -4.68
C LYS A 155 18.64 0.45 -3.61
N SER A 156 19.60 1.09 -2.93
CA SER A 156 20.35 0.47 -1.83
C SER A 156 19.45 0.18 -0.64
N ALA A 157 18.55 1.09 -0.28
CA ALA A 157 17.59 0.90 0.79
C ALA A 157 16.58 -0.24 0.47
N ALA A 158 16.12 -0.35 -0.77
CA ALA A 158 15.27 -1.47 -1.19
C ALA A 158 15.99 -2.82 -1.02
N LYS A 159 17.24 -2.89 -1.44
CA LYS A 159 18.08 -4.09 -1.27
C LYS A 159 18.27 -4.45 0.21
N ALA A 160 18.52 -3.45 1.06
CA ALA A 160 18.63 -3.65 2.52
C ALA A 160 17.33 -4.18 3.16
N ASN A 161 16.17 -3.89 2.56
CA ASN A 161 14.87 -4.47 2.95
C ASN A 161 14.58 -5.85 2.31
N GLY A 162 15.56 -6.49 1.67
CA GLY A 162 15.41 -7.80 1.02
C GLY A 162 14.61 -7.76 -0.29
N ARG A 163 14.37 -6.57 -0.87
CA ARG A 163 13.65 -6.42 -2.15
C ARG A 163 14.62 -6.37 -3.33
N ASP A 164 14.18 -6.87 -4.49
CA ASP A 164 14.89 -6.62 -5.74
C ASP A 164 14.85 -5.12 -6.06
N PRO A 165 16.00 -4.42 -6.14
CA PRO A 165 16.04 -3.02 -6.50
C PRO A 165 15.39 -2.71 -7.86
N ASN A 166 15.35 -3.68 -8.79
CA ASN A 166 14.75 -3.50 -10.11
C ASN A 166 13.21 -3.51 -10.09
N SER A 167 12.60 -4.09 -9.05
CA SER A 167 11.15 -4.05 -8.85
C SER A 167 10.63 -2.65 -8.52
N MET A 168 11.51 -1.75 -8.08
CA MET A 168 11.18 -0.36 -7.76
C MET A 168 11.54 0.55 -8.94
N LYS A 169 10.58 1.35 -9.40
CA LYS A 169 10.80 2.39 -10.42
C LYS A 169 10.88 3.76 -9.75
N VAL A 170 11.72 4.64 -10.27
CA VAL A 170 11.88 6.01 -9.78
C VAL A 170 11.57 6.96 -10.93
N ALA A 171 10.62 7.85 -10.71
CA ALA A 171 10.25 8.94 -11.59
C ALA A 171 10.76 10.26 -10.98
N ALA A 172 11.40 11.12 -11.80
CA ALA A 172 11.96 12.42 -11.41
C ALA A 172 11.59 13.48 -12.44
#